data_5e68957becf8f2d44ef0ea667870d98f
#
_entry.id   5e68957becf8f2d44ef0ea667870d98f
#
_cell.length_a   1.000
_cell.length_b   1.000
_cell.length_c   1.000
_cell.angle_alpha   90.00
_cell.angle_beta   90.00
_cell.angle_gamma   90.00
#
_symmetry.space_group_name_H-M   'P 1'
#
loop_
_entity.id
_entity.type
_entity.pdbx_description
1 polymer ?
#
loop_
_entity_poly.entity_id
_entity_poly.type
_entity_poly.pdbx_seq_one_letter_code
_entity_poly.pdbx_strand_id
1 'polypeptide(L)'
;MEAAEYAVKMAEKYGSEVAVVHVVNLDQNLQLLGIYRLSYPDPIKKKIEESRAETQKWFTEITRTAEQRRVRIKTDVIDSPMSVVAALVNYADEKKADLIVIGTRGRSGIGKMLLGSVASGVVTYASCPIVVVK
;
A
#
# COMPACT_ATOMS: atom_id res chain seq x y z
N MET A 1 -7.26 5.72 1.59
CA MET A 1 -8.16 6.17 0.49
C MET A 1 -7.75 7.52 -0.07
N GLU A 2 -7.63 8.55 0.75
CA GLU A 2 -7.32 9.93 0.29
C GLU A 2 -6.06 10.02 -0.60
N ALA A 3 -4.99 9.34 -0.26
CA ALA A 3 -3.77 9.30 -1.08
C ALA A 3 -4.02 8.65 -2.45
N ALA A 4 -4.76 7.55 -2.51
CA ALA A 4 -5.10 6.87 -3.76
C ALA A 4 -6.01 7.73 -4.65
N GLU A 5 -7.00 8.39 -4.07
CA GLU A 5 -7.86 9.32 -4.80
C GLU A 5 -7.08 10.52 -5.35
N TYR A 6 -6.13 11.04 -4.57
CA TYR A 6 -5.24 12.10 -5.01
C TYR A 6 -4.36 11.64 -6.18
N ALA A 7 -3.80 10.43 -6.10
CA ALA A 7 -3.02 9.84 -7.19
C ALA A 7 -3.84 9.69 -8.48
N VAL A 8 -5.09 9.24 -8.36
CA VAL A 8 -6.01 9.12 -9.53
C VAL A 8 -6.30 10.49 -10.14
N LYS A 9 -6.53 11.53 -9.34
CA LYS A 9 -6.73 12.90 -9.84
C LYS A 9 -5.50 13.45 -10.56
N MET A 10 -4.31 13.19 -10.03
CA MET A 10 -3.06 13.55 -10.70
C MET A 10 -2.89 12.80 -12.02
N ALA A 11 -3.13 11.49 -12.01
CA ALA A 11 -3.01 10.66 -13.20
C ALA A 11 -3.98 11.07 -14.31
N GLU A 12 -5.21 11.44 -13.97
CA GLU A 12 -6.18 12.01 -14.90
C GLU A 12 -5.64 13.27 -15.57
N LYS A 13 -5.04 14.17 -14.79
CA LYS A 13 -4.49 15.43 -15.28
C LYS A 13 -3.27 15.25 -16.18
N TYR A 14 -2.39 14.32 -15.85
CA TYR A 14 -1.11 14.13 -16.55
C TYR A 14 -1.09 12.95 -17.53
N GLY A 15 -2.20 12.22 -17.67
CA GLY A 15 -2.25 11.05 -18.55
C GLY A 15 -1.40 9.87 -18.06
N SER A 16 -1.25 9.74 -16.75
CA SER A 16 -0.40 8.72 -16.11
C SER A 16 -1.16 7.43 -15.81
N GLU A 17 -0.41 6.36 -15.54
CA GLU A 17 -0.91 5.10 -15.00
C GLU A 17 -0.68 5.06 -13.50
N VAL A 18 -1.60 4.46 -12.75
CA VAL A 18 -1.52 4.34 -11.29
C VAL A 18 -1.35 2.88 -10.88
N ALA A 19 -0.38 2.61 -10.03
CA ALA A 19 -0.28 1.36 -9.29
C ALA A 19 -0.64 1.60 -7.82
N VAL A 20 -1.67 0.94 -7.33
CA VAL A 20 -2.04 0.96 -5.91
C VAL A 20 -1.53 -0.29 -5.23
N VAL A 21 -0.70 -0.11 -4.23
CA VAL A 21 0.03 -1.20 -3.59
C VAL A 21 -0.31 -1.28 -2.11
N HIS A 22 -0.62 -2.47 -1.66
CA HIS A 22 -0.74 -2.81 -0.25
C HIS A 22 0.30 -3.84 0.14
N VAL A 23 1.11 -3.52 1.14
CA VAL A 23 2.12 -4.44 1.67
C VAL A 23 1.58 -5.14 2.90
N VAL A 24 1.58 -6.46 2.86
CA VAL A 24 1.34 -7.31 4.02
C VAL A 24 2.71 -7.69 4.59
N ASN A 25 3.04 -7.10 5.73
CA ASN A 25 4.23 -7.48 6.48
C ASN A 25 3.86 -8.64 7.42
N LEU A 26 4.33 -9.82 7.07
CA LEU A 26 4.30 -10.95 7.98
C LEU A 26 5.49 -10.80 8.93
N ASP A 27 5.22 -10.53 10.19
CA ASP A 27 6.24 -10.52 11.25
C ASP A 27 7.14 -11.76 11.10
N GLN A 28 8.46 -11.59 11.30
CA GLN A 28 9.45 -12.66 11.16
C GLN A 28 9.07 -13.91 11.95
N ASN A 29 8.45 -13.74 13.12
CA ASN A 29 7.93 -14.84 13.91
C ASN A 29 6.77 -15.57 13.23
N LEU A 30 5.91 -14.85 12.49
CA LEU A 30 4.83 -15.42 11.70
C LEU A 30 5.34 -16.06 10.41
N GLN A 31 6.50 -15.63 9.90
CA GLN A 31 7.13 -16.24 8.74
C GLN A 31 7.78 -17.59 9.06
N LEU A 32 8.42 -17.72 10.22
CA LEU A 32 8.86 -19.00 10.74
C LEU A 32 7.69 -19.96 10.97
N LEU A 33 6.53 -19.43 11.36
CA LEU A 33 5.26 -20.16 11.44
C LEU A 33 4.60 -20.37 10.07
N GLY A 34 5.01 -19.66 9.04
CA GLY A 34 4.52 -19.83 7.66
C GLY A 34 4.84 -21.19 7.05
N ILE A 35 5.89 -21.88 7.53
CA ILE A 35 6.15 -23.27 7.27
C ILE A 35 5.00 -24.15 7.80
N TYR A 36 4.28 -23.67 8.79
CA TYR A 36 3.12 -24.31 9.43
C TYR A 36 1.80 -23.63 9.06
N ARG A 37 1.68 -23.11 7.84
CA ARG A 37 0.45 -22.44 7.34
C ARG A 37 -0.85 -23.22 7.59
N LEU A 38 -0.75 -24.50 7.78
CA LEU A 38 -1.86 -25.39 8.13
C LEU A 38 -2.23 -25.38 9.63
N SER A 39 -1.40 -24.74 10.47
CA SER A 39 -1.52 -24.79 11.92
C SER A 39 -1.79 -23.46 12.60
N TYR A 40 -2.17 -22.39 11.84
CA TYR A 40 -2.59 -21.16 12.50
C TYR A 40 -3.84 -21.39 13.33
N PRO A 41 -3.88 -20.91 14.59
CA PRO A 41 -5.13 -20.85 15.34
C PRO A 41 -6.19 -20.09 14.54
N ASP A 42 -7.43 -20.56 14.57
CA ASP A 42 -8.56 -19.97 13.84
C ASP A 42 -8.71 -18.44 14.01
N PRO A 43 -8.44 -17.82 15.17
CA PRO A 43 -8.49 -16.37 15.33
C PRO A 43 -7.48 -15.60 14.44
N ILE A 44 -6.29 -16.16 14.21
CA ILE A 44 -5.26 -15.54 13.35
C ILE A 44 -5.65 -15.67 11.90
N LYS A 45 -6.11 -16.82 11.46
CA LYS A 45 -6.63 -17.03 10.10
C LYS A 45 -7.76 -16.06 9.80
N LYS A 46 -8.70 -15.92 10.73
CA LYS A 46 -9.83 -15.00 10.59
C LYS A 46 -9.37 -13.55 10.42
N LYS A 47 -8.40 -13.08 11.21
CA LYS A 47 -7.83 -11.74 11.07
C LYS A 47 -7.15 -11.51 9.71
N ILE A 48 -6.41 -12.49 9.20
CA ILE A 48 -5.76 -12.41 7.89
C ILE A 48 -6.83 -12.33 6.79
N GLU A 49 -7.86 -13.15 6.85
CA GLU A 49 -8.97 -13.15 5.88
C GLU A 49 -9.76 -11.84 5.91
N GLU A 50 -10.07 -11.32 7.09
CA GLU A 50 -10.73 -10.03 7.26
C GLU A 50 -9.90 -8.88 6.68
N SER A 51 -8.60 -8.85 6.94
CA SER A 51 -7.67 -7.85 6.39
C SER A 51 -7.57 -7.93 4.86
N ARG A 52 -7.54 -9.13 4.30
CA ARG A 52 -7.53 -9.32 2.84
C ARG A 52 -8.83 -8.89 2.19
N ALA A 53 -9.97 -9.24 2.81
CA ALA A 53 -11.28 -8.84 2.34
C ALA A 53 -11.44 -7.31 2.35
N GLU A 54 -10.96 -6.64 3.39
CA GLU A 54 -10.97 -5.19 3.50
C GLU A 54 -10.09 -4.54 2.43
N THR A 55 -8.89 -5.05 2.20
CA THR A 55 -7.99 -4.57 1.15
C THR A 55 -8.62 -4.73 -0.24
N GLN A 56 -9.25 -5.87 -0.51
CA GLN A 56 -9.92 -6.12 -1.77
C GLN A 56 -11.10 -5.17 -2.00
N LYS A 57 -11.83 -4.85 -0.95
CA LYS A 57 -12.92 -3.87 -0.99
C LYS A 57 -12.40 -2.47 -1.38
N TRP A 58 -11.30 -2.04 -0.78
CA TRP A 58 -10.67 -0.76 -1.14
C TRP A 58 -10.14 -0.74 -2.57
N PHE A 59 -9.51 -1.82 -3.01
CA PHE A 59 -9.05 -1.94 -4.39
C PHE A 59 -10.19 -1.86 -5.39
N THR A 60 -11.31 -2.49 -5.10
CA THR A 60 -12.51 -2.41 -5.94
C THR A 60 -13.04 -0.97 -6.02
N GLU A 61 -13.08 -0.28 -4.89
CA GLU A 61 -13.58 1.09 -4.81
C GLU A 61 -12.68 2.07 -5.56
N ILE A 62 -11.36 2.01 -5.37
CA ILE A 62 -10.43 2.90 -6.08
C ILE A 62 -10.35 2.59 -7.57
N THR A 63 -10.45 1.32 -7.96
CA THR A 63 -10.51 0.92 -9.37
C THR A 63 -11.74 1.52 -10.05
N ARG A 64 -12.91 1.45 -9.42
CA ARG A 64 -14.12 2.08 -9.95
C ARG A 64 -13.96 3.59 -10.12
N THR A 65 -13.33 4.25 -9.15
CA THR A 65 -13.05 5.69 -9.21
C THR A 65 -12.12 6.03 -10.38
N ALA A 66 -11.08 5.24 -10.58
CA ALA A 66 -10.14 5.42 -11.69
C ALA A 66 -10.80 5.19 -13.07
N GLU A 67 -11.63 4.15 -13.19
CA GLU A 67 -12.38 3.86 -14.42
C GLU A 67 -13.32 5.01 -14.81
N GLN A 68 -14.04 5.57 -13.85
CA GLN A 68 -14.91 6.73 -14.06
C GLN A 68 -14.14 7.96 -14.58
N ARG A 69 -12.85 8.07 -14.24
CA ARG A 69 -11.95 9.12 -14.68
C ARG A 69 -11.09 8.73 -15.88
N ARG A 70 -11.31 7.53 -16.43
CA ARG A 70 -10.52 6.98 -17.56
C ARG A 70 -9.01 6.91 -17.28
N VAL A 71 -8.65 6.64 -16.01
CA VAL A 71 -7.29 6.44 -15.56
C VAL A 71 -6.97 4.95 -15.54
N ARG A 72 -5.86 4.56 -16.15
CA ARG A 72 -5.36 3.18 -16.05
C ARG A 72 -4.83 2.92 -14.65
N ILE A 73 -5.31 1.85 -14.04
CA ILE A 73 -4.97 1.47 -12.68
C ILE A 73 -4.63 -0.01 -12.59
N LYS A 74 -3.66 -0.32 -11.74
CA LYS A 74 -3.34 -1.68 -11.29
C LYS A 74 -3.35 -1.70 -9.78
N THR A 75 -3.70 -2.84 -9.22
CA THR A 75 -3.71 -3.06 -7.77
C THR A 75 -2.87 -4.29 -7.45
N ASP A 76 -1.92 -4.13 -6.54
CA ASP A 76 -1.01 -5.21 -6.13
C ASP A 76 -1.00 -5.37 -4.60
N VAL A 77 -1.02 -6.61 -4.14
CA VAL A 77 -0.74 -6.97 -2.76
C VAL A 77 0.62 -7.65 -2.70
N ILE A 78 1.50 -7.11 -1.87
CA ILE A 78 2.84 -7.64 -1.69
C ILE A 78 2.94 -8.30 -0.32
N ASP A 79 3.15 -9.60 -0.30
CA ASP A 79 3.57 -10.31 0.90
C ASP A 79 5.10 -10.18 1.02
N SER A 80 5.58 -9.45 2.00
CA SER A 80 7.01 -9.17 2.12
C SER A 80 7.60 -9.62 3.45
N PRO A 81 8.74 -10.32 3.41
CA PRO A 81 9.56 -10.58 4.60
C PRO A 81 10.31 -9.33 5.05
N MET A 82 10.47 -8.35 4.18
CA MET A 82 11.14 -7.09 4.48
C MET A 82 10.17 -6.11 5.16
N SER A 83 10.70 -5.02 5.70
CA SER A 83 9.88 -3.94 6.21
C SER A 83 8.95 -3.39 5.13
N VAL A 84 7.83 -2.82 5.54
CA VAL A 84 6.87 -2.17 4.62
C VAL A 84 7.56 -1.11 3.77
N VAL A 85 8.44 -0.30 4.36
CA VAL A 85 9.21 0.73 3.66
C VAL A 85 10.09 0.12 2.57
N ALA A 86 10.87 -0.92 2.89
CA ALA A 86 11.74 -1.58 1.91
C ALA A 86 10.93 -2.22 0.78
N ALA A 87 9.81 -2.85 1.08
CA ALA A 87 8.93 -3.44 0.08
C ALA A 87 8.37 -2.39 -0.89
N LEU A 88 7.90 -1.25 -0.37
CA LEU A 88 7.37 -0.15 -1.18
C LEU A 88 8.45 0.49 -2.06
N VAL A 89 9.62 0.77 -1.49
CA VAL A 89 10.74 1.36 -2.23
C VAL A 89 11.22 0.43 -3.34
N ASN A 90 11.40 -0.85 -3.04
CA ASN A 90 11.79 -1.85 -4.05
C ASN A 90 10.74 -1.99 -5.16
N TYR A 91 9.46 -2.02 -4.81
CA TYR A 91 8.38 -2.07 -5.80
C TYR A 91 8.41 -0.85 -6.73
N ALA A 92 8.57 0.34 -6.18
CA ALA A 92 8.68 1.57 -6.96
C ALA A 92 9.87 1.54 -7.92
N ASP A 93 11.03 1.08 -7.46
CA ASP A 93 12.23 0.95 -8.28
C ASP A 93 12.07 -0.09 -9.39
N GLU A 94 11.53 -1.27 -9.09
CA GLU A 94 11.29 -2.34 -10.07
C GLU A 94 10.28 -1.91 -11.15
N LYS A 95 9.23 -1.19 -10.75
CA LYS A 95 8.22 -0.68 -11.67
C LYS A 95 8.61 0.64 -12.36
N LYS A 96 9.78 1.20 -12.00
CA LYS A 96 10.27 2.49 -12.53
C LYS A 96 9.25 3.60 -12.32
N ALA A 97 8.71 3.69 -11.10
CA ALA A 97 7.76 4.73 -10.75
C ALA A 97 8.41 6.13 -10.84
N ASP A 98 7.70 7.07 -11.44
CA ASP A 98 8.14 8.47 -11.55
C ASP A 98 7.72 9.31 -10.34
N LEU A 99 6.75 8.82 -9.59
CA LEU A 99 6.18 9.49 -8.44
C LEU A 99 5.57 8.47 -7.48
N ILE A 100 5.78 8.68 -6.19
CA ILE A 100 5.07 7.97 -5.14
C ILE A 100 4.10 8.94 -4.47
N VAL A 101 2.85 8.52 -4.31
CA VAL A 101 1.86 9.23 -3.50
C VAL A 101 1.57 8.40 -2.26
N ILE A 102 1.78 8.99 -1.09
CA ILE A 102 1.64 8.29 0.18
C ILE A 102 0.87 9.15 1.20
N GLY A 103 0.06 8.50 2.04
CA GLY A 103 -0.63 9.17 3.12
C GLY A 103 0.26 9.34 4.35
N THR A 104 0.00 10.38 5.14
CA THR A 104 0.69 10.59 6.43
C THR A 104 0.23 9.62 7.50
N ARG A 105 -1.00 9.10 7.38
CA ARG A 105 -1.64 8.20 8.33
C ARG A 105 -1.70 6.81 7.72
N GLY A 106 -1.12 5.86 8.42
CA GLY A 106 -1.45 4.46 8.19
C GLY A 106 -2.88 4.15 8.67
N ARG A 107 -3.30 2.91 8.53
CA ARG A 107 -4.60 2.41 9.00
C ARG A 107 -4.89 2.68 10.49
N SER A 108 -3.87 2.92 11.30
CA SER A 108 -4.00 3.09 12.75
C SER A 108 -4.48 4.47 13.21
N GLY A 109 -4.54 5.47 12.34
CA GLY A 109 -5.16 6.78 12.61
C GLY A 109 -4.63 7.55 13.81
N ILE A 110 -3.47 7.17 14.36
CA ILE A 110 -2.92 7.77 15.57
C ILE A 110 -2.11 9.02 15.20
N GLY A 111 -2.54 10.15 15.72
CA GLY A 111 -1.77 11.39 15.77
C GLY A 111 -1.99 12.37 14.63
N LYS A 112 -2.49 13.53 14.97
CA LYS A 112 -2.83 14.62 14.03
C LYS A 112 -1.63 15.34 13.40
N MET A 113 -0.40 15.09 13.83
CA MET A 113 0.72 16.00 13.55
C MET A 113 2.04 15.34 13.14
N LEU A 114 2.14 14.04 13.10
CA LEU A 114 3.40 13.37 12.78
C LEU A 114 3.29 12.60 11.48
N LEU A 115 4.33 12.73 10.66
CA LEU A 115 4.55 11.86 9.53
C LEU A 115 4.73 10.43 10.06
N GLY A 116 3.86 9.50 9.65
CA GLY A 116 3.95 8.11 10.08
C GLY A 116 5.27 7.46 9.72
N SER A 117 5.65 6.37 10.39
CA SER A 117 6.91 5.68 10.18
C SER A 117 7.11 5.19 8.74
N VAL A 118 6.05 4.71 8.09
CA VAL A 118 6.10 4.27 6.69
C VAL A 118 6.33 5.45 5.76
N ALA A 119 5.56 6.53 5.90
CA ALA A 119 5.73 7.73 5.08
C ALA A 119 7.12 8.36 5.26
N SER A 120 7.63 8.48 6.50
CA SER A 120 8.99 8.95 6.79
C SER A 120 10.05 8.08 6.13
N GLY A 121 9.92 6.78 6.21
CA GLY A 121 10.86 5.84 5.60
C GLY A 121 10.85 5.93 4.07
N VAL A 122 9.69 5.99 3.46
CA VAL A 122 9.57 6.13 2.00
C VAL A 122 10.16 7.46 1.53
N VAL A 123 9.89 8.57 2.23
CA VAL A 123 10.50 9.88 1.93
C VAL A 123 12.03 9.82 2.01
N THR A 124 12.56 9.09 2.98
CA THR A 124 14.02 8.97 3.18
C THR A 124 14.71 8.12 2.12
N TYR A 125 14.10 7.00 1.72
CA TYR A 125 14.77 5.96 0.93
C TYR A 125 14.33 5.87 -0.52
N ALA A 126 13.22 6.45 -0.93
CA ALA A 126 12.78 6.37 -2.32
C ALA A 126 13.68 7.15 -3.28
N SER A 127 13.82 6.63 -4.50
CA SER A 127 14.64 7.21 -5.56
C SER A 127 13.89 8.23 -6.43
N CYS A 128 12.58 8.31 -6.31
CA CYS A 128 11.74 9.23 -7.08
C CYS A 128 11.07 10.28 -6.19
N PRO A 129 10.52 11.36 -6.78
CA PRO A 129 9.71 12.34 -6.07
C PRO A 129 8.54 11.72 -5.32
N ILE A 130 8.15 12.33 -4.22
CA ILE A 130 7.09 11.85 -3.35
C ILE A 130 6.11 12.98 -3.05
N VAL A 131 4.84 12.67 -3.18
CA VAL A 131 3.75 13.51 -2.68
C VAL A 131 3.19 12.88 -1.42
N VAL A 132 3.21 13.64 -0.34
CA VAL A 132 2.65 13.24 0.95
C VAL A 132 1.27 13.87 1.11
N VAL A 133 0.26 13.05 1.25
CA VAL A 133 -1.14 13.47 1.41
C VAL A 133 -1.52 13.41 2.89
N LYS A 134 -1.98 14.53 3.42
CA LYS A 134 -2.44 14.63 4.82
C LYS A 134 -3.87 14.17 4.98
#